data_e837c883dace13d508e9b5879ddefc4d
#
_entry.id   e837c883dace13d508e9b5879ddefc4d
#
_cell.length_a   1.000
_cell.length_b   1.000
_cell.length_c   1.000
_cell.angle_alpha   90.00
_cell.angle_beta   90.00
_cell.angle_gamma   90.00
#
_symmetry.space_group_name_H-M   'P 1'
#
loop_
_entity.id
_entity.type
_entity.pdbx_description
1 polymer ?
#
loop_
_entity_poly.entity_id
_entity_poly.type
_entity_poly.pdbx_seq_one_letter_code
_entity_poly.pdbx_strand_id
1 'polypeptide(L)'
;ASWAEAVFPAGGVQVGVGELLNPKEEAVLVATIAEWEAKTSGEIVIHIAKKLSSKDGMKDAYFWFEKLGITKTKNRNGVLLFIAARDHFVAILGDVGIHSKVEPDFWNQKIHLLIEAFKSNDKLIGLCRTVESIGAVLAQHFPLESNESNPNELDNALSKSHEGH
;
A
#
# COMPACT_ATOMS: atom_id res chain seq x y z
N ALA A 1 -8.88 -11.16 -6.65
CA ALA A 1 -8.51 -9.85 -6.11
C ALA A 1 -8.62 -8.79 -7.19
N SER A 2 -8.97 -7.57 -6.80
CA SER A 2 -8.94 -6.44 -7.73
C SER A 2 -7.77 -5.53 -7.41
N TRP A 3 -7.34 -4.81 -8.41
CA TRP A 3 -6.13 -4.01 -8.31
C TRP A 3 -6.19 -2.80 -9.23
N ALA A 4 -5.33 -1.83 -8.95
CA ALA A 4 -5.00 -0.73 -9.85
C ALA A 4 -3.49 -0.57 -9.87
N GLU A 5 -2.98 -0.17 -11.01
CA GLU A 5 -1.55 0.02 -11.21
C GLU A 5 -1.30 1.30 -11.99
N ALA A 6 -0.10 1.82 -11.87
CA ALA A 6 0.34 2.94 -12.70
C ALA A 6 1.85 3.03 -12.72
N VAL A 7 2.36 3.55 -13.82
CA VAL A 7 3.77 3.93 -13.94
C VAL A 7 3.80 5.45 -13.93
N PHE A 8 4.45 6.03 -12.94
CA PHE A 8 4.55 7.48 -12.87
C PHE A 8 5.74 7.98 -13.70
N PRO A 9 5.66 9.21 -14.26
CA PRO A 9 6.67 9.69 -15.18
C PRO A 9 8.06 9.79 -14.55
N ALA A 10 9.08 9.26 -15.23
CA ALA A 10 10.45 9.29 -14.75
C ALA A 10 10.96 10.72 -14.57
N GLY A 11 10.56 11.63 -15.46
CA GLY A 11 10.99 13.02 -15.39
C GLY A 11 10.28 13.84 -14.34
N GLY A 12 9.16 13.36 -13.80
CA GLY A 12 8.37 14.09 -12.83
C GLY A 12 8.71 13.79 -11.39
N VAL A 13 9.43 12.73 -11.14
CA VAL A 13 9.76 12.30 -9.78
C VAL A 13 11.23 11.92 -9.69
N GLN A 14 11.94 12.59 -8.80
CA GLN A 14 13.32 12.26 -8.51
C GLN A 14 13.34 11.29 -7.33
N VAL A 15 13.46 10.01 -7.63
CA VAL A 15 13.56 8.99 -6.59
C VAL A 15 15.04 8.70 -6.37
N GLY A 16 15.52 8.97 -5.17
CA GLY A 16 16.90 8.72 -4.83
C GLY A 16 17.25 7.25 -4.93
N VAL A 17 18.52 6.97 -5.26
CA VAL A 17 19.01 5.61 -5.35
C VAL A 17 18.97 4.97 -3.98
N GLY A 18 18.10 3.96 -3.81
CA GLY A 18 18.06 3.15 -2.62
C GLY A 18 16.95 3.47 -1.64
N GLU A 19 16.51 4.72 -1.51
CA GLU A 19 15.48 5.06 -0.51
C GLU A 19 14.42 5.99 -1.07
N LEU A 20 13.17 5.57 -0.92
CA LEU A 20 12.02 6.41 -1.23
C LEU A 20 11.74 7.37 -0.08
N LEU A 21 11.88 6.89 1.15
CA LEU A 21 11.64 7.64 2.36
C LEU A 21 12.85 7.53 3.29
N ASN A 22 13.14 8.59 4.04
CA ASN A 22 14.15 8.53 5.09
C ASN A 22 13.54 7.90 6.37
N PRO A 23 14.36 7.56 7.38
CA PRO A 23 13.84 6.91 8.61
C PRO A 23 12.76 7.70 9.34
N LYS A 24 12.85 9.04 9.37
CA LYS A 24 11.82 9.86 10.01
C LYS A 24 10.49 9.78 9.26
N GLU A 25 10.55 9.81 7.95
CA GLU A 25 9.38 9.69 7.09
C GLU A 25 8.75 8.30 7.21
N GLU A 26 9.57 7.25 7.26
CA GLU A 26 9.08 5.89 7.49
C GLU A 26 8.33 5.78 8.82
N ALA A 27 8.87 6.41 9.87
CA ALA A 27 8.22 6.38 11.18
C ALA A 27 6.85 7.05 11.16
N VAL A 28 6.71 8.16 10.45
CA VAL A 28 5.42 8.85 10.28
C VAL A 28 4.44 7.96 9.54
N LEU A 29 4.89 7.32 8.47
CA LEU A 29 4.03 6.43 7.67
C LEU A 29 3.58 5.22 8.50
N VAL A 30 4.48 4.58 9.23
CA VAL A 30 4.16 3.45 10.09
C VAL A 30 3.14 3.87 11.17
N ALA A 31 3.32 5.05 11.76
CA ALA A 31 2.38 5.57 12.76
C ALA A 31 0.99 5.80 12.14
N THR A 32 0.94 6.31 10.91
CA THR A 32 -0.33 6.52 10.21
C THR A 32 -1.04 5.20 9.95
N ILE A 33 -0.30 4.18 9.51
CA ILE A 33 -0.86 2.84 9.30
C ILE A 33 -1.42 2.30 10.62
N ALA A 34 -0.66 2.39 11.70
CA ALA A 34 -1.07 1.89 13.01
C ALA A 34 -2.33 2.60 13.52
N GLU A 35 -2.43 3.91 13.28
CA GLU A 35 -3.60 4.70 13.68
C GLU A 35 -4.88 4.15 13.02
N TRP A 36 -4.82 3.85 11.74
CA TRP A 36 -5.99 3.33 11.03
C TRP A 36 -6.24 1.86 11.32
N GLU A 37 -5.20 1.04 11.48
CA GLU A 37 -5.37 -0.36 11.86
C GLU A 37 -6.01 -0.52 13.23
N ALA A 38 -5.88 0.47 14.09
CA ALA A 38 -6.57 0.46 15.40
C ALA A 38 -8.09 0.63 15.27
N LYS A 39 -8.58 1.00 14.09
CA LYS A 39 -10.00 1.27 13.85
C LYS A 39 -10.69 0.20 13.00
N THR A 40 -9.96 -0.79 12.54
CA THR A 40 -10.48 -1.82 11.62
C THR A 40 -9.79 -3.15 11.85
N SER A 41 -10.48 -4.23 11.46
CA SER A 41 -9.85 -5.55 11.40
C SER A 41 -9.01 -5.72 10.12
N GLY A 42 -9.10 -4.78 9.18
CA GLY A 42 -8.32 -4.82 7.94
C GLY A 42 -6.84 -4.56 8.16
N GLU A 43 -6.05 -4.93 7.17
CA GLU A 43 -4.60 -4.77 7.22
C GLU A 43 -4.13 -4.01 5.99
N ILE A 44 -3.20 -3.06 6.21
CA ILE A 44 -2.59 -2.28 5.13
C ILE A 44 -1.09 -2.53 5.19
N VAL A 45 -0.55 -3.06 4.10
CA VAL A 45 0.89 -3.31 3.98
C VAL A 45 1.43 -2.52 2.82
N ILE A 46 2.52 -1.80 3.05
CA ILE A 46 3.25 -1.09 2.01
C ILE A 46 4.58 -1.80 1.81
N HIS A 47 4.84 -2.24 0.60
CA HIS A 47 6.12 -2.85 0.25
C HIS A 47 6.85 -1.95 -0.75
N ILE A 48 8.03 -1.49 -0.36
CA ILE A 48 8.87 -0.64 -1.20
C ILE A 48 10.05 -1.47 -1.68
N ALA A 49 10.06 -1.74 -2.99
CA ALA A 49 11.17 -2.42 -3.64
C ALA A 49 12.08 -1.37 -4.28
N LYS A 50 13.38 -1.65 -4.28
CA LYS A 50 14.35 -0.77 -4.92
C LYS A 50 14.13 -0.70 -6.43
N LYS A 51 13.85 -1.87 -7.03
CA LYS A 51 13.59 -2.03 -8.46
C LYS A 51 12.70 -3.24 -8.69
N LEU A 52 12.12 -3.33 -9.88
CA LEU A 52 11.39 -4.54 -10.29
C LEU A 52 12.38 -5.67 -10.56
N SER A 53 11.97 -6.89 -10.28
CA SER A 53 12.73 -8.09 -10.60
C SER A 53 12.32 -8.66 -11.95
N SER A 54 11.18 -8.26 -12.48
CA SER A 54 10.68 -8.67 -13.79
C SER A 54 10.31 -7.43 -14.60
N LYS A 55 10.03 -7.63 -15.89
CA LYS A 55 9.59 -6.53 -16.76
C LYS A 55 8.12 -6.19 -16.52
N ASP A 56 7.38 -7.07 -15.89
CA ASP A 56 5.98 -6.89 -15.59
C ASP A 56 5.82 -6.54 -14.11
N GLY A 57 5.53 -5.27 -13.84
CA GLY A 57 5.37 -4.78 -12.46
C GLY A 57 4.26 -5.47 -11.70
N MET A 58 3.17 -5.84 -12.39
CA MET A 58 2.07 -6.55 -11.73
C MET A 58 2.49 -7.94 -11.28
N LYS A 59 3.37 -8.59 -12.02
CA LYS A 59 3.90 -9.89 -11.62
C LYS A 59 4.66 -9.79 -10.30
N ASP A 60 5.46 -8.73 -10.15
CA ASP A 60 6.16 -8.46 -8.90
C ASP A 60 5.17 -8.17 -7.77
N ALA A 61 4.15 -7.36 -8.04
CA ALA A 61 3.14 -7.02 -7.03
C ALA A 61 2.39 -8.26 -6.55
N TYR A 62 1.99 -9.14 -7.45
CA TYR A 62 1.34 -10.40 -7.08
C TYR A 62 2.26 -11.32 -6.29
N PHE A 63 3.53 -11.35 -6.67
CA PHE A 63 4.52 -12.12 -5.92
C PHE A 63 4.56 -11.69 -4.45
N TRP A 64 4.63 -10.38 -4.20
CA TRP A 64 4.68 -9.85 -2.84
C TRP A 64 3.36 -9.99 -2.11
N PHE A 65 2.25 -9.88 -2.83
CA PHE A 65 0.92 -10.10 -2.26
C PHE A 65 0.82 -11.50 -1.65
N GLU A 66 1.31 -12.50 -2.37
CA GLU A 66 1.33 -13.88 -1.89
C GLU A 66 2.41 -14.09 -0.82
N LYS A 67 3.62 -13.61 -1.07
CA LYS A 67 4.73 -13.82 -0.15
C LYS A 67 4.50 -13.20 1.23
N LEU A 68 3.89 -12.05 1.28
CA LEU A 68 3.58 -11.37 2.53
C LEU A 68 2.33 -11.93 3.21
N GLY A 69 1.65 -12.88 2.58
CA GLY A 69 0.48 -13.52 3.17
C GLY A 69 -0.73 -12.64 3.31
N ILE A 70 -0.88 -11.67 2.41
CA ILE A 70 -1.98 -10.69 2.48
C ILE A 70 -3.35 -11.35 2.42
N THR A 71 -3.46 -12.50 1.74
CA THR A 71 -4.72 -13.24 1.63
C THR A 71 -5.08 -14.03 2.88
N LYS A 72 -4.23 -14.02 3.90
CA LYS A 72 -4.44 -14.83 5.12
C LYS A 72 -5.28 -14.15 6.18
N THR A 73 -5.79 -12.95 5.92
CA THR A 73 -6.68 -12.30 6.87
C THR A 73 -8.05 -13.00 6.87
N LYS A 74 -8.68 -13.06 8.04
CA LYS A 74 -9.95 -13.73 8.22
C LYS A 74 -11.05 -13.23 7.28
N ASN A 75 -11.13 -11.91 7.10
CA ASN A 75 -12.16 -11.28 6.28
C ASN A 75 -11.69 -10.96 4.87
N ARG A 76 -10.53 -11.45 4.45
CA ARG A 76 -9.96 -11.18 3.14
C ARG A 76 -9.93 -9.67 2.85
N ASN A 77 -9.53 -8.90 3.85
CA ASN A 77 -9.53 -7.44 3.83
C ASN A 77 -8.13 -6.84 3.92
N GLY A 78 -7.15 -7.56 3.43
CA GLY A 78 -5.79 -7.05 3.31
C GLY A 78 -5.60 -6.21 2.05
N VAL A 79 -4.76 -5.19 2.16
CA VAL A 79 -4.43 -4.31 1.02
C VAL A 79 -2.91 -4.19 0.94
N LEU A 80 -2.37 -4.38 -0.25
CA LEU A 80 -0.95 -4.15 -0.52
C LEU A 80 -0.79 -2.91 -1.39
N LEU A 81 0.05 -2.00 -0.94
CA LEU A 81 0.55 -0.90 -1.75
C LEU A 81 2.00 -1.27 -2.11
N PHE A 82 2.24 -1.55 -3.39
CA PHE A 82 3.55 -1.96 -3.88
C PHE A 82 4.20 -0.83 -4.67
N ILE A 83 5.43 -0.48 -4.33
CA ILE A 83 6.18 0.59 -4.99
C ILE A 83 7.54 0.06 -5.40
N ALA A 84 7.89 0.18 -6.68
CA ALA A 84 9.24 -0.09 -7.16
C ALA A 84 9.88 1.26 -7.49
N ALA A 85 10.76 1.71 -6.62
CA ALA A 85 11.26 3.09 -6.64
C ALA A 85 12.01 3.47 -7.92
N ARG A 86 12.94 2.62 -8.35
CA ARG A 86 13.75 2.92 -9.55
C ARG A 86 12.96 2.86 -10.84
N ASP A 87 11.93 2.01 -10.88
CA ASP A 87 11.11 1.84 -12.09
C ASP A 87 9.92 2.79 -12.11
N HIS A 88 9.76 3.59 -11.06
CA HIS A 88 8.63 4.49 -10.92
C HIS A 88 7.29 3.77 -11.13
N PHE A 89 7.17 2.61 -10.51
CA PHE A 89 5.99 1.77 -10.65
C PHE A 89 5.24 1.69 -9.32
N VAL A 90 3.93 1.81 -9.37
CA VAL A 90 3.03 1.70 -8.21
C VAL A 90 1.89 0.77 -8.56
N ALA A 91 1.54 -0.11 -7.63
CA ALA A 91 0.34 -0.94 -7.74
C ALA A 91 -0.35 -1.01 -6.38
N ILE A 92 -1.68 -1.10 -6.39
CA ILE A 92 -2.46 -1.34 -5.19
C ILE A 92 -3.31 -2.59 -5.43
N LEU A 93 -3.19 -3.57 -4.54
CA LEU A 93 -3.99 -4.78 -4.60
C LEU A 93 -4.84 -4.90 -3.35
N GLY A 94 -6.16 -4.89 -3.53
CA GLY A 94 -7.10 -5.16 -2.44
C GLY A 94 -7.62 -6.58 -2.55
N ASP A 95 -7.62 -7.32 -1.46
CA ASP A 95 -8.15 -8.68 -1.46
C ASP A 95 -9.66 -8.66 -1.66
N VAL A 96 -10.22 -9.82 -1.94
CA VAL A 96 -11.62 -9.95 -2.37
C VAL A 96 -12.63 -9.36 -1.37
N GLY A 97 -12.36 -9.45 -0.07
CA GLY A 97 -13.26 -8.92 0.96
C GLY A 97 -13.41 -7.42 0.88
N ILE A 98 -12.28 -6.69 0.79
CA ILE A 98 -12.34 -5.23 0.68
C ILE A 98 -12.75 -4.80 -0.73
N HIS A 99 -12.27 -5.50 -1.76
CA HIS A 99 -12.62 -5.13 -3.13
C HIS A 99 -14.12 -5.14 -3.37
N SER A 100 -14.83 -6.10 -2.79
CA SER A 100 -16.29 -6.20 -2.96
C SER A 100 -17.07 -5.05 -2.31
N LYS A 101 -16.42 -4.24 -1.48
CA LYS A 101 -17.04 -3.15 -0.74
C LYS A 101 -16.80 -1.77 -1.33
N VAL A 102 -15.96 -1.66 -2.36
CA VAL A 102 -15.58 -0.37 -2.93
C VAL A 102 -16.13 -0.20 -4.34
N GLU A 103 -16.24 1.05 -4.78
CA GLU A 103 -16.62 1.37 -6.15
C GLU A 103 -15.57 0.88 -7.15
N PRO A 104 -15.97 0.57 -8.39
CA PRO A 104 -15.03 0.02 -9.39
C PRO A 104 -13.78 0.85 -9.62
N ASP A 105 -13.88 2.17 -9.49
CA ASP A 105 -12.78 3.10 -9.75
C ASP A 105 -11.98 3.46 -8.50
N PHE A 106 -12.30 2.87 -7.35
CA PHE A 106 -11.70 3.25 -6.08
C PHE A 106 -10.17 3.16 -6.10
N TRP A 107 -9.63 2.02 -6.53
CA TRP A 107 -8.17 1.81 -6.54
C TRP A 107 -7.47 2.75 -7.50
N ASN A 108 -8.05 3.01 -8.67
CA ASN A 108 -7.49 3.95 -9.63
C ASN A 108 -7.44 5.36 -9.07
N GLN A 109 -8.45 5.78 -8.31
CA GLN A 109 -8.45 7.08 -7.65
C GLN A 109 -7.29 7.20 -6.66
N LYS A 110 -7.00 6.13 -5.91
CA LYS A 110 -5.89 6.13 -4.96
C LYS A 110 -4.54 6.18 -5.69
N ILE A 111 -4.40 5.46 -6.78
CA ILE A 111 -3.21 5.51 -7.62
C ILE A 111 -2.98 6.93 -8.16
N HIS A 112 -4.02 7.59 -8.64
CA HIS A 112 -3.91 8.98 -9.15
C HIS A 112 -3.46 9.95 -8.06
N LEU A 113 -4.03 9.83 -6.86
CA LEU A 113 -3.63 10.64 -5.71
C LEU A 113 -2.14 10.49 -5.44
N LEU A 114 -1.67 9.26 -5.45
CA LEU A 114 -0.28 8.95 -5.13
C LEU A 114 0.67 9.45 -6.22
N ILE A 115 0.31 9.28 -7.48
CA ILE A 115 1.10 9.78 -8.61
C ILE A 115 1.24 11.29 -8.55
N GLU A 116 0.15 12.01 -8.29
CA GLU A 116 0.20 13.47 -8.20
C GLU A 116 1.13 13.93 -7.07
N ALA A 117 1.08 13.23 -5.92
CA ALA A 117 1.98 13.52 -4.82
C ALA A 117 3.44 13.26 -5.18
N PHE A 118 3.72 12.18 -5.89
CA PHE A 118 5.08 11.87 -6.34
C PHE A 118 5.60 12.91 -7.32
N LYS A 119 4.77 13.36 -8.25
CA LYS A 119 5.13 14.44 -9.18
C LYS A 119 5.44 15.75 -8.49
N SER A 120 4.75 16.03 -7.39
CA SER A 120 4.92 17.26 -6.61
C SER A 120 6.01 17.13 -5.54
N ASN A 121 6.71 16.00 -5.50
CA ASN A 121 7.72 15.68 -4.48
C ASN A 121 7.17 15.66 -3.04
N ASP A 122 5.88 15.34 -2.90
CA ASP A 122 5.20 15.22 -1.61
C ASP A 122 4.92 13.74 -1.29
N LYS A 123 5.95 12.91 -1.40
CA LYS A 123 5.81 11.44 -1.30
C LYS A 123 5.19 10.98 0.01
N LEU A 124 5.68 11.51 1.12
CA LEU A 124 5.17 11.12 2.43
C LEU A 124 3.71 11.51 2.59
N ILE A 125 3.36 12.73 2.22
CA ILE A 125 1.98 13.23 2.31
C ILE A 125 1.07 12.37 1.46
N GLY A 126 1.48 12.04 0.23
CA GLY A 126 0.71 11.20 -0.66
C GLY A 126 0.49 9.80 -0.12
N LEU A 127 1.53 9.20 0.44
CA LEU A 127 1.43 7.87 1.05
C LEU A 127 0.50 7.89 2.27
N CYS A 128 0.65 8.87 3.15
CA CYS A 128 -0.21 8.99 4.33
C CYS A 128 -1.67 9.22 3.95
N ARG A 129 -1.95 10.07 2.97
CA ARG A 129 -3.31 10.31 2.49
C ARG A 129 -3.92 9.07 1.86
N THR A 130 -3.11 8.30 1.13
CA THR A 130 -3.56 7.04 0.55
C THR A 130 -3.92 6.04 1.65
N VAL A 131 -3.07 5.91 2.66
CA VAL A 131 -3.35 5.05 3.82
C VAL A 131 -4.62 5.50 4.54
N GLU A 132 -4.78 6.80 4.78
CA GLU A 132 -5.97 7.34 5.44
C GLU A 132 -7.24 7.03 4.65
N SER A 133 -7.19 7.19 3.35
CA SER A 133 -8.33 6.94 2.47
C SER A 133 -8.72 5.47 2.45
N ILE A 134 -7.74 4.58 2.34
CA ILE A 134 -7.97 3.13 2.38
C ILE A 134 -8.43 2.72 3.78
N GLY A 135 -7.78 3.25 4.81
CA GLY A 135 -8.12 2.96 6.21
C GLY A 135 -9.54 3.38 6.55
N ALA A 136 -9.99 4.53 6.05
CA ALA A 136 -11.36 4.99 6.29
C ALA A 136 -12.39 4.03 5.72
N VAL A 137 -12.16 3.50 4.52
CA VAL A 137 -13.05 2.52 3.90
C VAL A 137 -13.01 1.19 4.65
N LEU A 138 -11.81 0.76 5.06
CA LEU A 138 -11.68 -0.45 5.88
C LEU A 138 -12.43 -0.30 7.21
N ALA A 139 -12.30 0.84 7.88
CA ALA A 139 -12.98 1.10 9.14
C ALA A 139 -14.52 1.14 8.97
N GLN A 140 -14.99 1.63 7.83
CA GLN A 140 -16.41 1.68 7.53
C GLN A 140 -17.01 0.28 7.36
N HIS A 141 -16.31 -0.59 6.63
CA HIS A 141 -16.84 -1.92 6.27
C HIS A 141 -16.36 -3.04 7.17
N PHE A 142 -15.25 -2.84 7.86
CA PHE A 142 -14.66 -3.83 8.76
C PHE A 142 -14.23 -3.16 10.07
N PRO A 143 -15.20 -2.56 10.81
CA PRO A 143 -14.87 -1.88 12.07
C PRO A 143 -14.49 -2.87 13.15
N LEU A 144 -13.65 -2.44 14.09
CA LEU A 144 -13.43 -3.20 15.30
C LEU A 144 -14.59 -2.97 16.25
N GLU A 145 -15.02 -4.04 16.93
CA GLU A 145 -15.98 -3.92 18.03
C GLU A 145 -15.31 -3.22 19.20
N SER A 146 -16.11 -2.60 20.09
CA SER A 146 -15.59 -1.79 21.18
C SER A 146 -14.64 -2.53 22.13
N ASN A 147 -14.74 -3.87 22.19
CA ASN A 147 -13.91 -4.71 23.04
C ASN A 147 -12.83 -5.46 22.29
N GLU A 148 -12.66 -5.17 21.00
CA GLU A 148 -11.67 -5.85 20.17
C GLU A 148 -10.43 -5.02 19.98
N SER A 149 -9.32 -5.70 19.75
CA SER A 149 -8.11 -5.09 19.20
C SER A 149 -7.82 -5.75 17.87
N ASN A 150 -7.16 -5.04 16.97
CA ASN A 150 -6.72 -5.63 15.72
C ASN A 150 -5.74 -6.74 16.07
N PRO A 151 -6.00 -7.99 15.64
CA PRO A 151 -5.13 -9.11 15.98
C PRO A 151 -3.76 -9.03 15.32
N ASN A 152 -3.52 -8.02 14.48
CA ASN A 152 -2.28 -7.85 13.76
C ASN A 152 -1.92 -9.13 13.00
N GLU A 153 -2.85 -9.57 12.16
CA GLU A 153 -2.75 -10.82 11.40
C GLU A 153 -1.55 -10.84 10.46
N LEU A 154 -1.05 -9.67 10.07
CA LEU A 154 0.14 -9.53 9.21
C LEU A 154 1.26 -8.88 10.02
N ASP A 155 2.45 -9.46 9.94
CA ASP A 155 3.58 -9.03 10.78
C ASP A 155 4.21 -7.71 10.38
N ASN A 156 4.07 -7.29 9.12
CA ASN A 156 4.77 -6.12 8.61
C ASN A 156 3.83 -5.10 8.01
N ALA A 157 3.64 -3.97 8.70
CA ALA A 157 2.93 -2.82 8.15
C ALA A 157 3.72 -2.17 7.02
N LEU A 158 5.05 -2.17 7.14
CA LEU A 158 5.96 -1.66 6.12
C LEU A 158 7.01 -2.72 5.84
N SER A 159 7.14 -3.10 4.58
CA SER A 159 8.11 -4.09 4.12
C SER A 159 8.97 -3.47 3.01
N LYS A 160 10.25 -3.88 2.94
CA LYS A 160 11.17 -3.38 1.92
C LYS A 160 12.03 -4.49 1.37
N SER A 161 12.42 -4.37 0.09
CA SER A 161 13.42 -5.22 -0.51
C SER A 161 14.36 -4.38 -1.36
N HIS A 162 15.62 -4.82 -1.44
CA HIS A 162 16.63 -4.08 -2.20
C HIS A 162 16.66 -4.47 -3.68
N GLU A 163 16.22 -5.67 -4.01
CA GLU A 163 16.34 -6.24 -5.35
C GLU A 163 15.02 -6.72 -5.96
N GLY A 164 13.90 -6.23 -5.53
CA GLY A 164 12.62 -6.72 -5.97
C GLY A 164 12.20 -7.96 -5.16
N HIS A 165 12.61 -9.11 -5.58
CA HIS A 165 12.27 -10.34 -4.85
C HIS A 165 13.31 -10.75 -3.85
#